data_95d42ff45fa7b37739e6a0770402b751
#
_entry.id   95d42ff45fa7b37739e6a0770402b751
#
_cell.length_a   1.000
_cell.length_b   1.000
_cell.length_c   1.000
_cell.angle_alpha   90.00
_cell.angle_beta   90.00
_cell.angle_gamma   90.00
#
_symmetry.space_group_name_H-M   'P 1'
#
loop_
_entity.id
_entity.type
_entity.pdbx_description
1 polymer ?
#
loop_
_entity_poly.entity_id
_entity_poly.type
_entity_poly.pdbx_seq_one_letter_code
_entity_poly.pdbx_strand_id
1 'polypeptide(L)'
;MGLEDRNDSMDYSKKDAKQWAREKLVGQWTTMVTPFTKDDELDEAGLKRNIDHVASLGTKGMGFSWNMGEFWSLTHEERIRLMELAPELVKGRAMLAFQTTDTSTKEIISMANKAEGLGYDFIILGPPYIMTKNEDQVISFIRKIADSINMGIAFYNSPQFGIVMSAKGLAKLAEIQNLIAIKEASFNTQLSIDTHLLAGGNAVVSVPDEEIFFFEQYYNFHQQVMFANTSDWRFDTKDKHDYVKFIDLATNREFDKARELYKKVYPIKKVSRKWWSQVVGRTGGALPVQLAKYWGELMGMAGGDARPPVMPLTDEEKSAIKKDLVELGIIKQ
;
A
#
# COMPACT_ATOMS: atom_id res chain seq x y z
N MET A 1 21.34 -6.38 -15.41
CA MET A 1 20.91 -7.77 -15.55
C MET A 1 19.57 -7.71 -16.26
N GLY A 2 19.54 -8.18 -17.51
CA GLY A 2 18.42 -7.97 -18.42
C GLY A 2 17.24 -8.88 -18.09
N LEU A 3 16.09 -8.51 -18.65
CA LEU A 3 14.79 -9.16 -18.51
C LEU A 3 14.71 -10.63 -19.00
N GLU A 4 15.78 -11.19 -19.52
CA GLU A 4 15.77 -12.54 -20.12
C GLU A 4 15.90 -13.69 -19.10
N ASP A 5 16.17 -13.41 -17.80
CA ASP A 5 16.43 -14.41 -16.77
C ASP A 5 15.48 -14.36 -15.54
N ARG A 6 14.32 -13.71 -15.61
CA ARG A 6 13.27 -14.00 -14.63
C ARG A 6 12.62 -15.33 -15.01
N ASN A 7 13.16 -16.39 -14.45
CA ASN A 7 12.51 -17.69 -14.40
C ASN A 7 11.11 -17.49 -13.79
N ASP A 8 10.09 -18.16 -14.31
CA ASP A 8 8.67 -18.10 -13.89
C ASP A 8 8.41 -18.61 -12.45
N SER A 9 9.37 -18.53 -11.54
CA SER A 9 9.26 -18.94 -10.15
C SER A 9 9.66 -17.80 -9.21
N MET A 10 8.95 -17.68 -8.08
CA MET A 10 9.33 -16.76 -7.00
C MET A 10 10.80 -16.97 -6.59
N ASP A 11 11.48 -15.89 -6.17
CA ASP A 11 12.86 -15.93 -5.66
C ASP A 11 13.00 -16.66 -4.31
N TYR A 12 11.93 -17.25 -3.79
CA TYR A 12 11.90 -17.95 -2.50
C TYR A 12 10.91 -19.12 -2.50
N SER A 13 11.16 -20.10 -1.66
CA SER A 13 10.18 -21.16 -1.36
C SER A 13 9.27 -20.74 -0.20
N LYS A 14 8.10 -21.39 -0.07
CA LYS A 14 7.16 -21.12 1.03
C LYS A 14 7.83 -21.12 2.42
N LYS A 15 8.77 -22.05 2.66
CA LYS A 15 9.48 -22.15 3.94
C LYS A 15 10.46 -21.01 4.17
N ASP A 16 10.99 -20.42 3.11
CA ASP A 16 11.99 -19.36 3.16
C ASP A 16 11.35 -17.94 3.04
N ALA A 17 10.03 -17.89 2.84
CA ALA A 17 9.29 -16.64 2.58
C ALA A 17 9.52 -15.54 3.63
N LYS A 18 9.56 -15.89 4.91
CA LYS A 18 9.82 -14.92 6.00
C LYS A 18 11.24 -14.39 5.99
N GLN A 19 12.23 -15.24 5.70
CA GLN A 19 13.61 -14.81 5.58
C GLN A 19 13.77 -13.88 4.38
N TRP A 20 13.23 -14.27 3.23
CA TRP A 20 13.18 -13.41 2.05
C TRP A 20 12.56 -12.04 2.35
N ALA A 21 11.44 -12.00 3.08
CA ALA A 21 10.79 -10.75 3.43
C ALA A 21 11.67 -9.85 4.31
N ARG A 22 12.38 -10.42 5.28
CA ARG A 22 13.33 -9.65 6.12
C ARG A 22 14.47 -9.05 5.31
N GLU A 23 14.90 -9.72 4.25
CA GLU A 23 16.01 -9.27 3.39
C GLU A 23 15.56 -8.32 2.29
N LYS A 24 14.35 -8.49 1.74
CA LYS A 24 13.89 -7.83 0.50
C LYS A 24 12.81 -6.79 0.69
N LEU A 25 11.92 -6.93 1.68
CA LEU A 25 10.89 -5.93 1.93
C LEU A 25 11.47 -4.76 2.71
N VAL A 26 12.06 -3.81 2.00
CA VAL A 26 12.73 -2.64 2.58
C VAL A 26 12.30 -1.34 1.89
N GLY A 27 12.50 -0.21 2.57
CA GLY A 27 12.31 1.12 2.01
C GLY A 27 10.85 1.47 1.69
N GLN A 28 10.67 2.37 0.72
CA GLN A 28 9.36 2.89 0.34
C GLN A 28 8.65 1.95 -0.64
N TRP A 29 7.40 1.60 -0.32
CA TRP A 29 6.43 0.96 -1.22
C TRP A 29 5.21 1.85 -1.39
N THR A 30 4.71 1.94 -2.60
CA THR A 30 3.53 2.74 -2.91
C THR A 30 2.27 1.89 -3.11
N THR A 31 1.12 2.51 -2.85
CA THR A 31 -0.16 2.03 -3.35
C THR A 31 -0.48 2.74 -4.66
N MET A 32 -0.60 1.98 -5.75
CA MET A 32 -1.03 2.51 -7.04
C MET A 32 -2.54 2.77 -7.02
N VAL A 33 -2.97 3.94 -7.51
CA VAL A 33 -4.38 4.17 -7.86
C VAL A 33 -4.68 3.51 -9.19
N THR A 34 -5.91 3.05 -9.37
CA THR A 34 -6.39 2.54 -10.67
C THR A 34 -7.03 3.69 -11.42
N PRO A 35 -6.42 4.20 -12.50
CA PRO A 35 -7.01 5.26 -13.29
C PRO A 35 -8.14 4.73 -14.17
N PHE A 36 -9.23 5.51 -14.30
CA PHE A 36 -10.34 5.22 -15.17
C PHE A 36 -10.50 6.29 -16.25
N THR A 37 -11.00 5.87 -17.42
CA THR A 37 -11.40 6.78 -18.50
C THR A 37 -12.73 7.45 -18.14
N LYS A 38 -13.17 8.40 -18.98
CA LYS A 38 -14.49 9.03 -18.83
C LYS A 38 -15.67 8.07 -19.09
N ASP A 39 -15.38 6.95 -19.74
CA ASP A 39 -16.37 5.91 -20.05
C ASP A 39 -16.34 4.78 -18.98
N ASP A 40 -15.71 5.04 -17.82
CA ASP A 40 -15.57 4.13 -16.69
C ASP A 40 -14.78 2.84 -17.00
N GLU A 41 -13.89 2.87 -17.97
CA GLU A 41 -13.01 1.77 -18.33
C GLU A 41 -11.62 1.95 -17.72
N LEU A 42 -10.83 0.88 -17.58
CA LEU A 42 -9.42 0.98 -17.16
C LEU A 42 -8.63 1.85 -18.13
N ASP A 43 -8.01 2.93 -17.63
CA ASP A 43 -7.09 3.75 -18.40
C ASP A 43 -5.68 3.14 -18.42
N GLU A 44 -5.45 2.17 -19.32
CA GLU A 44 -4.16 1.50 -19.44
C GLU A 44 -3.00 2.46 -19.78
N ALA A 45 -3.27 3.48 -20.59
CA ALA A 45 -2.27 4.50 -20.91
C ALA A 45 -1.96 5.40 -19.71
N GLY A 46 -2.99 5.74 -18.94
CA GLY A 46 -2.86 6.44 -17.67
C GLY A 46 -2.12 5.59 -16.63
N LEU A 47 -2.42 4.31 -16.53
CA LEU A 47 -1.71 3.38 -15.65
C LEU A 47 -0.21 3.33 -15.97
N LYS A 48 0.15 3.23 -17.25
CA LYS A 48 1.56 3.29 -17.70
C LYS A 48 2.22 4.59 -17.27
N ARG A 49 1.57 5.73 -17.47
CA ARG A 49 2.09 7.05 -17.07
C ARG A 49 2.32 7.11 -15.55
N ASN A 50 1.39 6.58 -14.76
CA ASN A 50 1.49 6.53 -13.31
C ASN A 50 2.67 5.66 -12.84
N ILE A 51 2.83 4.47 -13.44
CA ILE A 51 3.95 3.56 -13.15
C ILE A 51 5.29 4.24 -13.50
N ASP A 52 5.39 4.88 -14.66
CA ASP A 52 6.61 5.58 -15.08
C ASP A 52 6.95 6.74 -14.12
N HIS A 53 5.94 7.48 -13.66
CA HIS A 53 6.12 8.54 -12.67
C HIS A 53 6.62 7.98 -11.34
N VAL A 54 5.94 7.01 -10.77
CA VAL A 54 6.30 6.39 -9.47
C VAL A 54 7.68 5.73 -9.52
N ALA A 55 8.00 5.01 -10.60
CA ALA A 55 9.33 4.43 -10.78
C ALA A 55 10.44 5.49 -10.78
N SER A 56 10.16 6.69 -11.32
CA SER A 56 11.13 7.80 -11.33
C SER A 56 11.41 8.38 -9.94
N LEU A 57 10.53 8.16 -8.96
CA LEU A 57 10.71 8.62 -7.57
C LEU A 57 11.66 7.74 -6.77
N GLY A 58 11.99 6.53 -7.24
CA GLY A 58 12.89 5.60 -6.56
C GLY A 58 12.18 4.67 -5.57
N THR A 59 10.86 4.54 -5.67
CA THR A 59 10.04 3.60 -4.89
C THR A 59 10.51 2.16 -5.12
N LYS A 60 10.65 1.37 -4.05
CA LYS A 60 11.16 -0.01 -4.09
C LYS A 60 10.13 -1.02 -4.57
N GLY A 61 8.85 -0.77 -4.31
CA GLY A 61 7.78 -1.67 -4.71
C GLY A 61 6.45 -0.96 -4.96
N MET A 62 5.62 -1.57 -5.79
CA MET A 62 4.31 -1.07 -6.20
C MET A 62 3.23 -2.09 -5.85
N GLY A 63 2.23 -1.64 -5.12
CA GLY A 63 1.04 -2.42 -4.77
C GLY A 63 -0.15 -2.06 -5.65
N PHE A 64 -0.64 -3.03 -6.41
CA PHE A 64 -1.78 -2.88 -7.31
C PHE A 64 -3.05 -3.44 -6.69
N SER A 65 -4.19 -2.86 -7.07
CA SER A 65 -5.50 -3.28 -6.53
C SER A 65 -5.59 -3.20 -5.00
N TRP A 66 -4.73 -2.43 -4.32
CA TRP A 66 -4.85 -2.19 -2.89
C TRP A 66 -6.05 -1.29 -2.61
N ASN A 67 -6.35 -1.01 -1.32
CA ASN A 67 -7.54 -0.22 -1.00
C ASN A 67 -7.63 1.12 -1.75
N MET A 68 -6.53 1.86 -1.91
CA MET A 68 -6.52 3.07 -2.73
C MET A 68 -6.55 2.80 -4.24
N GLY A 69 -6.34 1.57 -4.65
CA GLY A 69 -6.48 1.07 -6.02
C GLY A 69 -7.87 0.45 -6.31
N GLU A 70 -8.82 0.64 -5.40
CA GLU A 70 -10.25 0.33 -5.57
C GLU A 70 -10.57 -1.14 -5.88
N PHE A 71 -9.87 -2.11 -5.22
CA PHE A 71 -10.09 -3.55 -5.49
C PHE A 71 -11.57 -3.97 -5.45
N TRP A 72 -12.37 -3.29 -4.62
CA TRP A 72 -13.79 -3.59 -4.42
C TRP A 72 -14.70 -3.13 -5.56
N SER A 73 -14.24 -2.20 -6.41
CA SER A 73 -15.01 -1.63 -7.52
C SER A 73 -14.65 -2.24 -8.87
N LEU A 74 -13.57 -3.01 -8.94
CA LEU A 74 -13.12 -3.68 -10.15
C LEU A 74 -13.89 -4.99 -10.35
N THR A 75 -14.31 -5.26 -11.59
CA THR A 75 -14.82 -6.59 -11.95
C THR A 75 -13.70 -7.62 -11.85
N HIS A 76 -14.07 -8.92 -11.89
CA HIS A 76 -13.06 -9.98 -11.90
C HIS A 76 -12.12 -9.83 -13.11
N GLU A 77 -12.68 -9.56 -14.28
CA GLU A 77 -11.94 -9.38 -15.55
C GLU A 77 -10.99 -8.19 -15.48
N GLU A 78 -11.42 -7.06 -14.91
CA GLU A 78 -10.59 -5.89 -14.71
C GLU A 78 -9.44 -6.16 -13.72
N ARG A 79 -9.72 -6.90 -12.63
CA ARG A 79 -8.66 -7.30 -11.68
C ARG A 79 -7.61 -8.18 -12.36
N ILE A 80 -8.06 -9.14 -13.17
CA ILE A 80 -7.17 -10.01 -13.95
C ILE A 80 -6.38 -9.18 -14.97
N ARG A 81 -7.04 -8.29 -15.71
CA ARG A 81 -6.37 -7.42 -16.68
C ARG A 81 -5.31 -6.52 -16.03
N LEU A 82 -5.65 -5.89 -14.90
CA LEU A 82 -4.71 -5.07 -14.13
C LEU A 82 -3.52 -5.91 -13.62
N MET A 83 -3.79 -7.15 -13.19
CA MET A 83 -2.75 -8.07 -12.74
C MET A 83 -1.78 -8.47 -13.86
N GLU A 84 -2.26 -8.62 -15.08
CA GLU A 84 -1.44 -8.92 -16.26
C GLU A 84 -0.62 -7.71 -16.72
N LEU A 85 -1.24 -6.54 -16.76
CA LEU A 85 -0.61 -5.30 -17.22
C LEU A 85 0.54 -4.81 -16.31
N ALA A 86 0.39 -4.94 -15.01
CA ALA A 86 1.34 -4.32 -14.09
C ALA A 86 2.79 -4.85 -14.28
N PRO A 87 3.07 -6.17 -14.34
CA PRO A 87 4.42 -6.66 -14.61
C PRO A 87 4.97 -6.20 -15.96
N GLU A 88 4.12 -6.21 -17.01
CA GLU A 88 4.49 -5.76 -18.35
C GLU A 88 4.91 -4.28 -18.38
N LEU A 89 4.25 -3.44 -17.59
CA LEU A 89 4.50 -2.01 -17.54
C LEU A 89 5.62 -1.64 -16.57
N VAL A 90 5.73 -2.33 -15.42
CA VAL A 90 6.80 -2.08 -14.43
C VAL A 90 8.16 -2.55 -14.94
N LYS A 91 8.21 -3.65 -15.68
CA LYS A 91 9.45 -4.17 -16.33
C LYS A 91 10.63 -4.31 -15.35
N GLY A 92 10.39 -4.86 -14.17
CA GLY A 92 11.41 -5.07 -13.16
C GLY A 92 12.00 -3.82 -12.51
N ARG A 93 11.44 -2.63 -12.75
CA ARG A 93 11.91 -1.38 -12.11
C ARG A 93 11.56 -1.28 -10.63
N ALA A 94 10.61 -2.07 -10.16
CA ALA A 94 10.19 -2.17 -8.77
C ALA A 94 9.67 -3.58 -8.50
N MET A 95 9.63 -3.96 -7.24
CA MET A 95 8.94 -5.17 -6.79
C MET A 95 7.43 -5.01 -6.90
N LEU A 96 6.68 -6.12 -6.94
CA LEU A 96 5.26 -6.13 -7.22
C LEU A 96 4.47 -6.85 -6.13
N ALA A 97 3.37 -6.24 -5.70
CA ALA A 97 2.37 -6.89 -4.86
C ALA A 97 0.96 -6.66 -5.41
N PHE A 98 0.11 -7.68 -5.31
CA PHE A 98 -1.29 -7.57 -5.72
C PHE A 98 -2.23 -7.84 -4.55
N GLN A 99 -3.31 -7.06 -4.41
CA GLN A 99 -4.34 -7.34 -3.42
C GLN A 99 -5.36 -8.34 -3.98
N THR A 100 -5.37 -9.53 -3.40
CA THR A 100 -6.27 -10.61 -3.78
C THR A 100 -7.47 -10.75 -2.84
N THR A 101 -7.68 -9.77 -1.94
CA THR A 101 -8.80 -9.78 -0.98
C THR A 101 -10.13 -10.03 -1.68
N ASP A 102 -10.86 -11.01 -1.18
CA ASP A 102 -12.21 -11.41 -1.62
C ASP A 102 -12.95 -12.09 -0.46
N THR A 103 -14.24 -12.33 -0.61
CA THR A 103 -15.03 -13.13 0.33
C THR A 103 -14.94 -14.64 0.03
N SER A 104 -14.56 -15.01 -1.18
CA SER A 104 -14.38 -16.39 -1.64
C SER A 104 -12.92 -16.84 -1.49
N THR A 105 -12.66 -17.84 -0.65
CA THR A 105 -11.32 -18.45 -0.54
C THR A 105 -10.83 -19.04 -1.86
N LYS A 106 -11.74 -19.59 -2.68
CA LYS A 106 -11.38 -20.14 -4.00
C LYS A 106 -10.88 -19.06 -4.93
N GLU A 107 -11.55 -17.90 -4.93
CA GLU A 107 -11.17 -16.75 -5.75
C GLU A 107 -9.81 -16.19 -5.33
N ILE A 108 -9.58 -16.04 -4.02
CA ILE A 108 -8.28 -15.60 -3.50
C ILE A 108 -7.16 -16.54 -3.91
N ILE A 109 -7.36 -17.86 -3.77
CA ILE A 109 -6.36 -18.86 -4.12
C ILE A 109 -6.08 -18.84 -5.63
N SER A 110 -7.13 -18.72 -6.46
CA SER A 110 -7.00 -18.61 -7.92
C SER A 110 -6.18 -17.39 -8.32
N MET A 111 -6.51 -16.21 -7.76
CA MET A 111 -5.75 -14.98 -8.03
C MET A 111 -4.33 -15.04 -7.50
N ALA A 112 -4.09 -15.65 -6.34
CA ALA A 112 -2.75 -15.81 -5.80
C ALA A 112 -1.86 -16.67 -6.71
N ASN A 113 -2.39 -17.81 -7.19
CA ASN A 113 -1.65 -18.68 -8.12
C ASN A 113 -1.40 -17.97 -9.47
N LYS A 114 -2.35 -17.15 -9.94
CA LYS A 114 -2.13 -16.34 -11.15
C LYS A 114 -1.07 -15.28 -10.93
N ALA A 115 -1.08 -14.60 -9.78
CA ALA A 115 -0.05 -13.61 -9.43
C ALA A 115 1.34 -14.25 -9.35
N GLU A 116 1.44 -15.46 -8.77
CA GLU A 116 2.69 -16.25 -8.76
C GLU A 116 3.22 -16.49 -10.18
N GLY A 117 2.36 -16.99 -11.08
CA GLY A 117 2.71 -17.24 -12.49
C GLY A 117 3.05 -15.98 -13.29
N LEU A 118 2.62 -14.79 -12.85
CA LEU A 118 2.93 -13.50 -13.47
C LEU A 118 4.16 -12.80 -12.85
N GLY A 119 4.84 -13.44 -11.89
CA GLY A 119 6.06 -12.92 -11.29
C GLY A 119 5.83 -11.81 -10.24
N TYR A 120 4.70 -11.82 -9.55
CA TYR A 120 4.53 -10.99 -8.36
C TYR A 120 5.35 -11.52 -7.20
N ASP A 121 5.85 -10.61 -6.37
CA ASP A 121 6.70 -10.97 -5.24
C ASP A 121 5.90 -11.50 -4.04
N PHE A 122 4.69 -10.97 -3.80
CA PHE A 122 3.76 -11.44 -2.76
C PHE A 122 2.34 -10.93 -3.02
N ILE A 123 1.38 -11.46 -2.26
CA ILE A 123 0.02 -10.95 -2.23
C ILE A 123 -0.29 -10.22 -0.93
N ILE A 124 -1.25 -9.28 -0.98
CA ILE A 124 -1.80 -8.66 0.22
C ILE A 124 -3.25 -9.10 0.42
N LEU A 125 -3.60 -9.41 1.67
CA LEU A 125 -4.93 -9.84 2.07
C LEU A 125 -5.43 -9.00 3.24
N GLY A 126 -6.65 -8.45 3.09
CA GLY A 126 -7.45 -8.04 4.25
C GLY A 126 -8.26 -9.20 4.82
N PRO A 127 -8.84 -9.06 6.01
CA PRO A 127 -9.82 -10.00 6.53
C PRO A 127 -11.05 -10.03 5.60
N PRO A 128 -11.80 -11.15 5.59
CA PRO A 128 -13.06 -11.19 4.87
C PRO A 128 -14.03 -10.18 5.51
N TYR A 129 -14.57 -9.28 4.71
CA TYR A 129 -15.38 -8.13 5.17
C TYR A 129 -16.87 -8.45 5.35
N ILE A 130 -17.28 -9.69 5.08
CA ILE A 130 -18.63 -10.21 5.35
C ILE A 130 -18.52 -11.43 6.27
N MET A 131 -19.46 -11.56 7.22
CA MET A 131 -19.58 -12.69 8.15
C MET A 131 -18.38 -12.87 9.12
N THR A 132 -17.48 -11.91 9.23
CA THR A 132 -16.36 -11.93 10.18
C THR A 132 -16.72 -11.12 11.41
N LYS A 133 -16.68 -11.76 12.59
CA LYS A 133 -17.09 -11.16 13.85
C LYS A 133 -16.02 -11.23 14.94
N ASN A 134 -15.00 -12.07 14.76
CA ASN A 134 -13.90 -12.22 15.72
C ASN A 134 -12.59 -12.60 15.04
N GLU A 135 -11.49 -12.48 15.78
CA GLU A 135 -10.14 -12.72 15.29
C GLU A 135 -9.88 -14.19 14.91
N ASP A 136 -10.47 -15.15 15.63
CA ASP A 136 -10.26 -16.57 15.33
C ASP A 136 -10.83 -16.95 13.95
N GLN A 137 -11.93 -16.31 13.53
CA GLN A 137 -12.47 -16.45 12.17
C GLN A 137 -11.49 -15.91 11.12
N VAL A 138 -10.87 -14.75 11.38
CA VAL A 138 -9.84 -14.18 10.49
C VAL A 138 -8.64 -15.12 10.42
N ILE A 139 -8.12 -15.58 11.55
CA ILE A 139 -6.96 -16.48 11.62
C ILE A 139 -7.23 -17.77 10.84
N SER A 140 -8.41 -18.38 11.05
CA SER A 140 -8.82 -19.61 10.35
C SER A 140 -8.91 -19.39 8.83
N PHE A 141 -9.49 -18.26 8.41
CA PHE A 141 -9.63 -17.91 7.00
C PHE A 141 -8.25 -17.71 6.33
N ILE A 142 -7.38 -16.92 6.94
CA ILE A 142 -6.03 -16.66 6.40
C ILE A 142 -5.20 -17.94 6.38
N ARG A 143 -5.28 -18.79 7.43
CA ARG A 143 -4.58 -20.08 7.47
C ARG A 143 -5.01 -20.99 6.32
N LYS A 144 -6.32 -21.09 6.06
CA LYS A 144 -6.84 -21.90 4.94
C LYS A 144 -6.26 -21.45 3.58
N ILE A 145 -6.13 -20.15 3.36
CA ILE A 145 -5.53 -19.61 2.15
C ILE A 145 -4.03 -19.90 2.13
N ALA A 146 -3.34 -19.59 3.23
CA ALA A 146 -1.91 -19.78 3.37
C ALA A 146 -1.48 -21.24 3.13
N ASP A 147 -2.27 -22.20 3.61
CA ASP A 147 -2.01 -23.65 3.41
C ASP A 147 -2.14 -24.06 1.94
N SER A 148 -2.90 -23.30 1.14
CA SER A 148 -3.26 -23.63 -0.25
C SER A 148 -2.38 -22.96 -1.31
N ILE A 149 -1.49 -22.02 -0.93
CA ILE A 149 -0.62 -21.25 -1.83
C ILE A 149 0.83 -21.30 -1.37
N ASN A 150 1.76 -21.02 -2.29
CA ASN A 150 3.19 -20.91 -1.99
C ASN A 150 3.62 -19.47 -1.69
N MET A 151 2.93 -18.50 -2.28
CA MET A 151 3.28 -17.07 -2.15
C MET A 151 3.29 -16.58 -0.70
N GLY A 152 4.14 -15.60 -0.44
CA GLY A 152 4.11 -14.81 0.77
C GLY A 152 2.82 -13.97 0.85
N ILE A 153 2.28 -13.84 2.06
CA ILE A 153 1.08 -13.06 2.36
C ILE A 153 1.46 -11.88 3.24
N ALA A 154 1.16 -10.67 2.81
CA ALA A 154 1.09 -9.50 3.68
C ALA A 154 -0.34 -9.32 4.17
N PHE A 155 -0.57 -9.35 5.48
CA PHE A 155 -1.89 -9.12 6.04
C PHE A 155 -2.15 -7.62 6.21
N TYR A 156 -3.34 -7.17 5.79
CA TYR A 156 -3.73 -5.77 5.88
C TYR A 156 -4.75 -5.56 7.01
N ASN A 157 -4.29 -5.03 8.14
CA ASN A 157 -5.12 -4.69 9.29
C ASN A 157 -5.65 -3.25 9.14
N SER A 158 -6.93 -3.10 8.84
CA SER A 158 -7.54 -1.79 8.61
C SER A 158 -9.03 -1.79 8.96
N PRO A 159 -9.57 -0.70 9.54
CA PRO A 159 -10.99 -0.57 9.84
C PRO A 159 -11.89 -0.64 8.60
N GLN A 160 -11.35 -0.44 7.40
CA GLN A 160 -12.09 -0.53 6.14
C GLN A 160 -12.64 -1.93 5.85
N PHE A 161 -12.11 -2.97 6.52
CA PHE A 161 -12.62 -4.34 6.41
C PHE A 161 -13.66 -4.71 7.49
N GLY A 162 -14.07 -3.76 8.32
CA GLY A 162 -15.09 -3.96 9.35
C GLY A 162 -14.60 -4.64 10.63
N ILE A 163 -13.37 -5.18 10.66
CA ILE A 163 -12.70 -5.71 11.85
C ILE A 163 -11.24 -5.23 11.87
N VAL A 164 -10.81 -4.77 13.05
CA VAL A 164 -9.40 -4.49 13.34
C VAL A 164 -8.92 -5.51 14.36
N MET A 165 -7.88 -6.26 14.01
CA MET A 165 -7.29 -7.25 14.88
C MET A 165 -6.42 -6.59 15.94
N SER A 166 -6.42 -7.17 17.15
CA SER A 166 -5.49 -6.78 18.21
C SER A 166 -4.05 -7.19 17.88
N ALA A 167 -3.08 -6.58 18.55
CA ALA A 167 -1.67 -6.95 18.40
C ALA A 167 -1.41 -8.44 18.76
N LYS A 168 -2.16 -9.01 19.71
CA LYS A 168 -2.10 -10.44 20.05
C LYS A 168 -2.65 -11.32 18.93
N GLY A 169 -3.75 -10.90 18.31
CA GLY A 169 -4.32 -11.58 17.13
C GLY A 169 -3.37 -11.54 15.94
N LEU A 170 -2.73 -10.40 15.70
CA LEU A 170 -1.72 -10.22 14.66
C LEU A 170 -0.45 -11.06 14.93
N ALA A 171 -0.04 -11.19 16.18
CA ALA A 171 1.07 -12.08 16.56
C ALA A 171 0.75 -13.55 16.25
N LYS A 172 -0.48 -14.01 16.52
CA LYS A 172 -0.93 -15.37 16.14
C LYS A 172 -0.97 -15.57 14.62
N LEU A 173 -1.41 -14.55 13.85
CA LEU A 173 -1.32 -14.58 12.39
C LEU A 173 0.12 -14.70 11.91
N ALA A 174 1.04 -13.95 12.53
CA ALA A 174 2.45 -13.97 12.20
C ALA A 174 3.13 -15.34 12.42
N GLU A 175 2.52 -16.29 13.13
CA GLU A 175 3.00 -17.67 13.26
C GLU A 175 2.80 -18.49 11.96
N ILE A 176 1.89 -18.09 11.07
CA ILE A 176 1.64 -18.77 9.80
C ILE A 176 2.90 -18.72 8.95
N GLN A 177 3.28 -19.86 8.36
CA GLN A 177 4.59 -20.04 7.69
C GLN A 177 4.91 -19.02 6.63
N ASN A 178 3.98 -18.73 5.73
CA ASN A 178 4.13 -17.78 4.63
C ASN A 178 3.39 -16.44 4.85
N LEU A 179 3.03 -16.12 6.10
CA LEU A 179 2.62 -14.76 6.44
C LEU A 179 3.89 -13.94 6.70
N ILE A 180 4.28 -13.18 5.70
CA ILE A 180 5.59 -12.52 5.63
C ILE A 180 5.57 -11.10 6.20
N ALA A 181 4.42 -10.43 6.12
CA ALA A 181 4.32 -9.05 6.55
C ALA A 181 2.92 -8.72 7.10
N ILE A 182 2.85 -7.63 7.87
CA ILE A 182 1.62 -7.03 8.36
C ILE A 182 1.66 -5.54 8.01
N LYS A 183 0.71 -5.08 7.18
CA LYS A 183 0.41 -3.66 7.06
C LYS A 183 -0.59 -3.28 8.14
N GLU A 184 -0.09 -2.69 9.22
CA GLU A 184 -0.90 -2.25 10.35
C GLU A 184 -1.37 -0.81 10.12
N ALA A 185 -2.62 -0.63 9.73
CA ALA A 185 -3.24 0.64 9.37
C ALA A 185 -4.56 0.86 10.13
N SER A 186 -4.56 0.54 11.43
CA SER A 186 -5.69 0.79 12.32
C SER A 186 -5.87 2.26 12.68
N PHE A 187 -4.85 3.09 12.43
CA PHE A 187 -4.76 4.49 12.89
C PHE A 187 -4.72 4.63 14.42
N ASN A 188 -4.35 3.55 15.14
CA ASN A 188 -4.15 3.55 16.59
C ASN A 188 -2.66 3.33 16.88
N THR A 189 -1.98 4.40 17.33
CA THR A 189 -0.53 4.38 17.59
C THR A 189 -0.11 3.31 18.59
N GLN A 190 -0.88 3.11 19.67
CA GLN A 190 -0.54 2.08 20.66
C GLN A 190 -0.65 0.67 20.06
N LEU A 191 -1.71 0.37 19.31
CA LEU A 191 -1.85 -0.90 18.59
C LEU A 191 -0.71 -1.11 17.61
N SER A 192 -0.29 -0.05 16.90
CA SER A 192 0.83 -0.11 15.96
C SER A 192 2.16 -0.47 16.66
N ILE A 193 2.46 0.15 17.80
CA ILE A 193 3.64 -0.14 18.62
C ILE A 193 3.57 -1.58 19.15
N ASP A 194 2.44 -1.97 19.75
CA ASP A 194 2.27 -3.32 20.30
C ASP A 194 2.37 -4.40 19.21
N THR A 195 1.91 -4.11 17.98
CA THR A 195 2.06 -5.02 16.85
C THR A 195 3.53 -5.23 16.49
N HIS A 196 4.33 -4.16 16.42
CA HIS A 196 5.77 -4.30 16.22
C HIS A 196 6.43 -5.15 17.28
N LEU A 197 6.09 -4.93 18.57
CA LEU A 197 6.69 -5.64 19.71
C LEU A 197 6.29 -7.13 19.74
N LEU A 198 5.04 -7.46 19.41
CA LEU A 198 4.52 -8.83 19.53
C LEU A 198 4.67 -9.67 18.25
N ALA A 199 4.51 -9.06 17.09
CA ALA A 199 4.54 -9.75 15.78
C ALA A 199 5.85 -9.57 15.01
N GLY A 200 6.62 -8.50 15.26
CA GLY A 200 7.83 -8.15 14.50
C GLY A 200 8.93 -9.20 14.50
N GLY A 201 8.97 -10.08 15.49
CA GLY A 201 9.85 -11.25 15.52
C GLY A 201 9.52 -12.32 14.47
N ASN A 202 8.28 -12.40 13.99
CA ASN A 202 7.78 -13.43 13.08
C ASN A 202 7.36 -12.92 11.70
N ALA A 203 7.02 -11.63 11.57
CA ALA A 203 6.65 -11.00 10.31
C ALA A 203 7.20 -9.56 10.23
N VAL A 204 7.43 -9.05 9.03
CA VAL A 204 7.77 -7.64 8.82
C VAL A 204 6.52 -6.79 9.10
N VAL A 205 6.63 -5.83 10.01
CA VAL A 205 5.51 -4.93 10.33
C VAL A 205 5.75 -3.57 9.67
N SER A 206 4.72 -3.04 9.04
CA SER A 206 4.71 -1.72 8.42
C SER A 206 3.49 -0.92 8.85
N VAL A 207 3.71 0.23 9.44
CA VAL A 207 2.69 1.21 9.81
C VAL A 207 2.77 2.38 8.83
N PRO A 208 1.67 2.73 8.12
CA PRO A 208 1.70 3.80 7.12
C PRO A 208 1.56 5.20 7.73
N ASP A 209 2.20 5.43 8.86
CA ASP A 209 2.36 6.73 9.50
C ASP A 209 3.84 6.98 9.73
N GLU A 210 4.35 8.06 9.17
CA GLU A 210 5.78 8.39 9.17
C GLU A 210 6.34 8.65 10.57
N GLU A 211 5.51 9.08 11.53
CA GLU A 211 5.95 9.30 12.90
C GLU A 211 6.36 8.01 13.62
N ILE A 212 5.93 6.84 13.14
CA ILE A 212 6.29 5.55 13.74
C ILE A 212 7.81 5.34 13.83
N PHE A 213 8.57 5.84 12.84
CA PHE A 213 10.03 5.75 12.85
C PHE A 213 10.67 6.46 14.04
N PHE A 214 10.04 7.51 14.57
CA PHE A 214 10.55 8.20 15.75
C PHE A 214 10.22 7.46 17.05
N PHE A 215 9.11 6.70 17.07
CA PHE A 215 8.80 5.79 18.19
C PHE A 215 9.74 4.58 18.26
N GLU A 216 10.25 4.13 17.13
CA GLU A 216 11.22 3.03 17.06
C GLU A 216 12.41 3.23 18.03
N GLN A 217 12.88 4.47 18.19
CA GLN A 217 14.00 4.80 19.07
C GLN A 217 13.70 4.56 20.55
N TYR A 218 12.42 4.59 20.96
CA TYR A 218 12.00 4.45 22.35
C TYR A 218 11.55 3.04 22.71
N TYR A 219 10.97 2.31 21.73
CA TYR A 219 10.30 1.04 21.98
C TYR A 219 11.06 -0.19 21.48
N ASN A 220 12.27 -0.01 20.94
CA ASN A 220 13.16 -1.09 20.49
C ASN A 220 12.48 -2.08 19.51
N PHE A 221 11.84 -1.56 18.48
CA PHE A 221 11.41 -2.32 17.31
C PHE A 221 12.12 -1.78 16.04
N HIS A 222 11.89 -2.39 14.89
CA HIS A 222 12.42 -1.91 13.61
C HIS A 222 11.36 -1.99 12.52
N GLN A 223 11.08 -0.83 11.89
CA GLN A 223 10.27 -0.76 10.68
C GLN A 223 11.17 -0.62 9.46
N GLN A 224 11.49 -1.74 8.82
CA GLN A 224 12.38 -1.78 7.65
C GLN A 224 11.69 -1.40 6.33
N VAL A 225 10.37 -1.38 6.29
CA VAL A 225 9.57 -1.10 5.09
C VAL A 225 8.42 -0.16 5.41
N MET A 226 8.10 0.72 4.48
CA MET A 226 6.93 1.59 4.53
C MET A 226 5.94 1.20 3.43
N PHE A 227 4.91 0.43 3.77
CA PHE A 227 3.75 0.25 2.89
C PHE A 227 2.85 1.47 2.95
N ALA A 228 3.31 2.57 2.37
CA ALA A 228 2.59 3.83 2.37
C ALA A 228 1.24 3.71 1.66
N ASN A 229 0.35 4.66 1.93
CA ASN A 229 -0.90 4.73 1.18
C ASN A 229 -0.64 5.32 -0.21
N THR A 230 -0.21 6.57 -0.29
CA THR A 230 -0.01 7.29 -1.56
C THR A 230 0.95 8.47 -1.34
N SER A 231 1.72 8.46 -0.26
CA SER A 231 2.46 9.65 0.19
C SER A 231 3.62 10.01 -0.74
N ASP A 232 4.30 9.02 -1.33
CA ASP A 232 5.43 9.24 -2.21
C ASP A 232 5.06 10.12 -3.40
N TRP A 233 4.16 9.69 -4.27
CA TRP A 233 3.77 10.42 -5.48
C TRP A 233 2.85 11.64 -5.21
N ARG A 234 2.32 11.79 -3.99
CA ARG A 234 1.62 13.03 -3.59
C ARG A 234 2.56 14.09 -3.03
N PHE A 235 3.72 13.70 -2.49
CA PHE A 235 4.64 14.61 -1.81
C PHE A 235 5.90 14.89 -2.61
N ASP A 236 6.37 13.93 -3.38
CA ASP A 236 7.54 14.06 -4.22
C ASP A 236 7.21 14.43 -5.68
N THR A 237 8.14 15.06 -6.35
CA THR A 237 8.10 15.41 -7.77
C THR A 237 9.31 14.81 -8.46
N LYS A 238 9.37 14.85 -9.80
CA LYS A 238 10.53 14.37 -10.56
C LYS A 238 11.86 15.02 -10.13
N ASP A 239 11.80 16.26 -9.63
CA ASP A 239 12.99 17.04 -9.27
C ASP A 239 13.25 17.06 -7.76
N LYS A 240 12.31 16.60 -6.95
CA LYS A 240 12.38 16.67 -5.49
C LYS A 240 11.86 15.36 -4.87
N HIS A 241 12.75 14.60 -4.29
CA HIS A 241 12.49 13.28 -3.70
C HIS A 241 12.75 13.28 -2.18
N ASP A 242 12.26 14.30 -1.48
CA ASP A 242 12.51 14.45 -0.04
C ASP A 242 11.79 13.37 0.77
N TYR A 243 10.59 12.95 0.33
CA TYR A 243 9.82 11.93 1.03
C TYR A 243 10.45 10.53 0.89
N VAL A 244 10.73 10.08 -0.34
CA VAL A 244 11.34 8.75 -0.55
C VAL A 244 12.70 8.68 0.13
N LYS A 245 13.52 9.73 0.05
CA LYS A 245 14.81 9.81 0.77
C LYS A 245 14.64 9.80 2.29
N PHE A 246 13.60 10.46 2.81
CA PHE A 246 13.28 10.41 4.23
C PHE A 246 12.98 8.96 4.66
N ILE A 247 12.14 8.25 3.91
CA ILE A 247 11.82 6.84 4.21
C ILE A 247 13.07 5.96 4.12
N ASP A 248 13.91 6.13 3.10
CA ASP A 248 15.16 5.37 2.96
C ASP A 248 16.09 5.59 4.18
N LEU A 249 16.25 6.83 4.65
CA LEU A 249 17.04 7.10 5.84
C LEU A 249 16.41 6.54 7.12
N ALA A 250 15.10 6.67 7.27
CA ALA A 250 14.37 6.19 8.44
C ALA A 250 14.42 4.66 8.54
N THR A 251 14.17 3.94 7.45
CA THR A 251 14.26 2.46 7.39
C THR A 251 15.68 1.94 7.57
N ASN A 252 16.69 2.75 7.30
CA ASN A 252 18.11 2.47 7.61
C ASN A 252 18.54 2.96 8.99
N ARG A 253 17.61 3.47 9.82
CA ARG A 253 17.85 3.97 11.17
C ARG A 253 18.79 5.18 11.25
N GLU A 254 18.95 5.93 10.15
CA GLU A 254 19.66 7.20 10.11
C GLU A 254 18.78 8.35 10.62
N PHE A 255 18.30 8.23 11.85
CA PHE A 255 17.21 9.05 12.41
C PHE A 255 17.48 10.55 12.43
N ASP A 256 18.69 10.99 12.66
CA ASP A 256 19.02 12.43 12.67
C ASP A 256 18.89 13.04 11.27
N LYS A 257 19.41 12.34 10.25
CA LYS A 257 19.26 12.76 8.85
C LYS A 257 17.80 12.66 8.39
N ALA A 258 17.10 11.58 8.77
CA ALA A 258 15.68 11.41 8.49
C ALA A 258 14.84 12.56 9.07
N ARG A 259 15.14 12.98 10.30
CA ARG A 259 14.46 14.11 10.96
C ARG A 259 14.63 15.43 10.21
N GLU A 260 15.82 15.68 9.65
CA GLU A 260 16.05 16.90 8.86
C GLU A 260 15.26 16.89 7.54
N LEU A 261 15.14 15.74 6.88
CA LEU A 261 14.26 15.62 5.71
C LEU A 261 12.77 15.68 6.08
N TYR A 262 12.39 15.07 7.20
CA TYR A 262 11.01 15.13 7.67
C TYR A 262 10.51 16.56 7.90
N LYS A 263 11.37 17.46 8.39
CA LYS A 263 11.04 18.89 8.51
C LYS A 263 10.66 19.53 7.16
N LYS A 264 11.26 19.08 6.06
CA LYS A 264 10.95 19.56 4.70
C LYS A 264 9.65 18.95 4.16
N VAL A 265 9.37 17.69 4.52
CA VAL A 265 8.15 16.97 4.14
C VAL A 265 6.95 17.40 4.99
N TYR A 266 7.17 17.84 6.22
CA TYR A 266 6.09 18.14 7.17
C TYR A 266 5.04 19.15 6.68
N PRO A 267 5.38 20.25 5.99
CA PRO A 267 4.38 21.18 5.47
C PRO A 267 3.35 20.54 4.53
N ILE A 268 3.81 19.74 3.56
CA ILE A 268 2.89 19.03 2.65
C ILE A 268 2.13 17.92 3.37
N LYS A 269 2.77 17.20 4.30
CA LYS A 269 2.09 16.21 5.15
C LYS A 269 0.97 16.86 5.97
N LYS A 270 1.18 18.05 6.53
CA LYS A 270 0.17 18.79 7.28
C LYS A 270 -1.05 19.12 6.40
N VAL A 271 -0.83 19.60 5.18
CA VAL A 271 -1.91 19.87 4.20
C VAL A 271 -2.62 18.58 3.80
N SER A 272 -1.88 17.51 3.53
CA SER A 272 -2.45 16.20 3.23
C SER A 272 -3.32 15.68 4.39
N ARG A 273 -2.85 15.76 5.62
CA ARG A 273 -3.61 15.34 6.82
C ARG A 273 -4.89 16.18 7.00
N LYS A 274 -4.83 17.50 6.76
CA LYS A 274 -6.01 18.38 6.76
C LYS A 274 -7.08 17.86 5.80
N TRP A 275 -6.73 17.67 4.53
CA TRP A 275 -7.68 17.26 3.50
C TRP A 275 -8.17 15.82 3.69
N TRP A 276 -7.27 14.93 4.09
CA TRP A 276 -7.62 13.56 4.44
C TRP A 276 -8.70 13.53 5.54
N SER A 277 -8.46 14.23 6.66
CA SER A 277 -9.39 14.27 7.77
C SER A 277 -10.74 14.89 7.39
N GLN A 278 -10.74 15.95 6.56
CA GLN A 278 -11.97 16.60 6.10
C GLN A 278 -12.81 15.66 5.23
N VAL A 279 -12.19 15.01 4.23
CA VAL A 279 -12.92 14.11 3.32
C VAL A 279 -13.39 12.86 4.05
N VAL A 280 -12.55 12.24 4.88
CA VAL A 280 -12.91 11.08 5.71
C VAL A 280 -14.07 11.44 6.66
N GLY A 281 -14.01 12.61 7.32
CA GLY A 281 -15.08 13.07 8.22
C GLY A 281 -16.40 13.27 7.48
N ARG A 282 -16.37 13.90 6.30
CA ARG A 282 -17.55 14.12 5.44
C ARG A 282 -18.18 12.83 4.93
N THR A 283 -17.37 11.82 4.69
CA THR A 283 -17.81 10.54 4.09
C THR A 283 -18.08 9.44 5.13
N GLY A 284 -18.12 9.79 6.41
CA GLY A 284 -18.43 8.83 7.49
C GLY A 284 -17.33 7.78 7.73
N GLY A 285 -16.07 8.10 7.44
CA GLY A 285 -14.92 7.21 7.68
C GLY A 285 -14.45 6.44 6.44
N ALA A 286 -15.02 6.71 5.26
CA ALA A 286 -14.56 6.07 4.02
C ALA A 286 -13.17 6.55 3.59
N LEU A 287 -12.39 5.68 2.94
CA LEU A 287 -11.10 6.07 2.37
C LEU A 287 -11.28 7.18 1.32
N PRO A 288 -10.45 8.22 1.35
CA PRO A 288 -10.59 9.36 0.46
C PRO A 288 -9.90 9.10 -0.90
N VAL A 289 -10.34 8.07 -1.62
CA VAL A 289 -9.74 7.66 -2.90
C VAL A 289 -9.80 8.78 -3.92
N GLN A 290 -10.95 9.48 -4.03
CA GLN A 290 -11.09 10.60 -4.97
C GLN A 290 -10.13 11.76 -4.65
N LEU A 291 -9.84 12.00 -3.36
CA LEU A 291 -8.80 12.98 -2.97
C LEU A 291 -7.43 12.58 -3.50
N ALA A 292 -7.05 11.31 -3.34
CA ALA A 292 -5.76 10.83 -3.81
C ALA A 292 -5.66 10.89 -5.34
N LYS A 293 -6.69 10.47 -6.08
CA LYS A 293 -6.74 10.56 -7.55
C LYS A 293 -6.61 12.00 -8.02
N TYR A 294 -7.42 12.92 -7.48
CA TYR A 294 -7.36 14.33 -7.86
C TYR A 294 -6.00 14.99 -7.52
N TRP A 295 -5.44 14.67 -6.35
CA TRP A 295 -4.09 15.13 -6.01
C TRP A 295 -3.04 14.59 -6.98
N GLY A 296 -3.14 13.31 -7.36
CA GLY A 296 -2.29 12.70 -8.37
C GLY A 296 -2.38 13.41 -9.73
N GLU A 297 -3.58 13.79 -10.16
CA GLU A 297 -3.79 14.57 -11.39
C GLU A 297 -3.06 15.91 -11.34
N LEU A 298 -3.14 16.62 -10.20
CA LEU A 298 -2.40 17.87 -9.99
C LEU A 298 -0.88 17.65 -10.03
N MET A 299 -0.40 16.45 -9.70
CA MET A 299 1.02 16.05 -9.79
C MET A 299 1.40 15.48 -11.16
N GLY A 300 0.47 15.43 -12.13
CA GLY A 300 0.71 14.95 -13.50
C GLY A 300 0.45 13.46 -13.74
N MET A 301 -0.18 12.78 -12.78
CA MET A 301 -0.65 11.40 -12.93
C MET A 301 -2.03 11.34 -13.61
N ALA A 302 -2.46 10.14 -13.96
CA ALA A 302 -3.84 9.86 -14.35
C ALA A 302 -4.64 9.42 -13.12
N GLY A 303 -5.85 9.95 -12.93
CA GLY A 303 -6.75 9.62 -11.84
C GLY A 303 -8.09 9.13 -12.36
N GLY A 304 -8.84 10.03 -12.94
CA GLY A 304 -10.25 9.83 -13.27
C GLY A 304 -11.14 9.83 -12.03
N ASP A 305 -12.42 9.62 -12.24
CA ASP A 305 -13.35 9.52 -11.14
C ASP A 305 -13.22 8.17 -10.43
N ALA A 306 -13.34 8.19 -9.09
CA ALA A 306 -13.47 6.95 -8.35
C ALA A 306 -14.88 6.38 -8.53
N ARG A 307 -15.00 5.06 -8.58
CA ARG A 307 -16.30 4.40 -8.75
C ARG A 307 -17.16 4.47 -7.48
N PRO A 308 -18.48 4.49 -7.61
CA PRO A 308 -19.37 4.35 -6.46
C PRO A 308 -19.02 3.10 -5.63
N PRO A 309 -19.16 3.13 -4.29
CA PRO A 309 -19.81 4.17 -3.49
C PRO A 309 -18.88 5.32 -3.06
N VAL A 310 -17.69 5.48 -3.63
CA VAL A 310 -16.80 6.59 -3.30
C VAL A 310 -17.45 7.92 -3.69
N MET A 311 -17.54 8.83 -2.72
CA MET A 311 -18.13 10.15 -2.96
C MET A 311 -17.11 11.05 -3.69
N PRO A 312 -17.55 11.83 -4.71
CA PRO A 312 -16.67 12.77 -5.39
C PRO A 312 -16.23 13.92 -4.47
N LEU A 313 -15.17 14.59 -4.83
CA LEU A 313 -14.82 15.89 -4.27
C LEU A 313 -15.76 16.97 -4.81
N THR A 314 -16.11 17.96 -3.96
CA THR A 314 -16.81 19.14 -4.43
C THR A 314 -15.87 20.06 -5.20
N ASP A 315 -16.42 20.99 -6.01
CA ASP A 315 -15.60 21.94 -6.75
C ASP A 315 -14.86 22.90 -5.82
N GLU A 316 -15.45 23.23 -4.65
CA GLU A 316 -14.82 24.01 -3.61
C GLU A 316 -13.63 23.27 -2.99
N GLU A 317 -13.78 21.95 -2.71
CA GLU A 317 -12.69 21.11 -2.21
C GLU A 317 -11.55 21.05 -3.25
N LYS A 318 -11.87 20.77 -4.52
CA LYS A 318 -10.89 20.75 -5.62
C LYS A 318 -10.11 22.06 -5.73
N SER A 319 -10.84 23.19 -5.73
CA SER A 319 -10.24 24.51 -5.84
C SER A 319 -9.33 24.83 -4.63
N ALA A 320 -9.75 24.48 -3.43
CA ALA A 320 -8.98 24.72 -2.22
C ALA A 320 -7.75 23.80 -2.10
N ILE A 321 -7.86 22.54 -2.50
CA ILE A 321 -6.70 21.61 -2.58
C ILE A 321 -5.65 22.16 -3.54
N LYS A 322 -6.07 22.55 -4.76
CA LYS A 322 -5.16 23.13 -5.74
C LYS A 322 -4.47 24.39 -5.17
N LYS A 323 -5.21 25.29 -4.55
CA LYS A 323 -4.68 26.49 -3.91
C LYS A 323 -3.61 26.16 -2.87
N ASP A 324 -3.91 25.24 -1.93
CA ASP A 324 -2.97 24.82 -0.89
C ASP A 324 -1.66 24.29 -1.49
N LEU A 325 -1.72 23.49 -2.59
CA LEU A 325 -0.54 22.95 -3.26
C LEU A 325 0.28 24.00 -4.00
N VAL A 326 -0.37 25.01 -4.59
CA VAL A 326 0.31 26.17 -5.21
C VAL A 326 1.02 27.00 -4.13
N GLU A 327 0.37 27.26 -3.00
CA GLU A 327 0.95 27.99 -1.86
C GLU A 327 2.18 27.28 -1.27
N LEU A 328 2.21 25.96 -1.30
CA LEU A 328 3.37 25.16 -0.91
C LEU A 328 4.47 25.10 -1.98
N GLY A 329 4.23 25.64 -3.18
CA GLY A 329 5.16 25.57 -4.31
C GLY A 329 5.36 24.15 -4.87
N ILE A 330 4.40 23.24 -4.62
CA ILE A 330 4.44 21.85 -5.12
C ILE A 330 4.01 21.80 -6.59
N ILE A 331 3.01 22.56 -6.95
CA ILE A 331 2.54 22.71 -8.32
C ILE A 331 2.60 24.18 -8.75
N LYS A 332 2.65 24.42 -10.07
CA LYS A 332 2.56 25.77 -10.65
C LYS A 332 1.09 26.21 -10.73
N GLN A 333 0.88 27.52 -10.79
CA GLN A 333 -0.45 28.12 -11.01
C GLN A 333 -1.11 27.65 -12.32
#